data_f8f9759f30ee9ce311860de9787bab75
#
_entry.id   f8f9759f30ee9ce311860de9787bab75
#
_cell.length_a   1.000
_cell.length_b   1.000
_cell.length_c   1.000
_cell.angle_alpha   90.00
_cell.angle_beta   90.00
_cell.angle_gamma   90.00
#
_symmetry.space_group_name_H-M   'P 1'
#
loop_
_entity.id
_entity.type
_entity.pdbx_description
1 polymer ?
#
loop_
_entity_poly.entity_id
_entity_poly.type
_entity_poly.pdbx_seq_one_letter_code
_entity_poly.pdbx_strand_id
1 'polypeptide(L)'
;MCSRPGAEPVVVPGPATIRIRPDVYERLGPIAGTEVVAVDPDRVHLQLVHELRGSGDPVPLAGVVILRRGLPDIELYRVEPSRFLAELFTVSFNLPTDAERVRAFTGIADLAASVPLWLLDRPLEFDTLDRVVDRLIATCLSP
;
A
#
# COMPACT_ATOMS: atom_id res chain seq x y z
N MET A 1 -6.46 14.31 11.59
CA MET A 1 -7.01 14.34 10.22
C MET A 1 -8.52 14.25 10.36
N CYS A 2 -9.25 15.36 10.19
CA CYS A 2 -10.71 15.38 10.27
C CYS A 2 -11.23 15.31 8.83
N SER A 3 -11.60 14.11 8.38
CA SER A 3 -12.33 13.97 7.12
C SER A 3 -13.71 14.59 7.27
N ARG A 4 -14.06 15.54 6.40
CA ARG A 4 -15.45 16.01 6.28
C ARG A 4 -16.29 14.86 5.73
N PRO A 5 -17.47 14.56 6.30
CA PRO A 5 -18.39 13.60 5.73
C PRO A 5 -18.71 13.98 4.28
N GLY A 6 -18.46 13.06 3.33
CA GLY A 6 -18.71 13.28 1.90
C GLY A 6 -17.53 13.86 1.10
N ALA A 7 -16.35 14.05 1.70
CA ALA A 7 -15.15 14.37 0.93
C ALA A 7 -14.56 13.10 0.30
N GLU A 8 -14.20 13.19 -0.97
CA GLU A 8 -13.50 12.11 -1.68
C GLU A 8 -12.16 11.84 -0.99
N PRO A 9 -11.83 10.57 -0.68
CA PRO A 9 -10.57 10.25 -0.01
C PRO A 9 -9.38 10.52 -0.92
N VAL A 10 -8.33 11.11 -0.34
CA VAL A 10 -7.10 11.46 -1.03
C VAL A 10 -5.88 10.83 -0.38
N VAL A 11 -4.88 10.50 -1.20
CA VAL A 11 -3.55 10.13 -0.74
C VAL A 11 -2.71 11.39 -0.63
N VAL A 12 -2.17 11.62 0.56
CA VAL A 12 -1.19 12.69 0.79
C VAL A 12 0.20 12.10 0.60
N PRO A 13 1.06 12.72 -0.22
CA PRO A 13 2.42 12.23 -0.41
C PRO A 13 3.16 12.06 0.90
N GLY A 14 3.75 10.89 1.06
CA GLY A 14 4.62 10.56 2.18
C GLY A 14 6.07 10.99 1.95
N PRO A 15 6.98 10.61 2.86
CA PRO A 15 8.40 10.82 2.64
C PRO A 15 8.85 10.07 1.37
N ALA A 16 9.68 10.73 0.55
CA ALA A 16 10.20 10.20 -0.71
C ALA A 16 11.31 9.14 -0.47
N THR A 17 11.04 8.18 0.41
CA THR A 17 11.98 7.13 0.80
C THR A 17 11.34 5.75 0.70
N ILE A 18 12.13 4.78 0.24
CA ILE A 18 11.76 3.38 0.18
C ILE A 18 12.71 2.60 1.08
N ARG A 19 12.19 1.62 1.82
CA ARG A 19 13.01 0.71 2.60
C ARG A 19 12.80 -0.71 2.10
N ILE A 20 13.86 -1.35 1.69
CA ILE A 20 13.83 -2.73 1.20
C ILE A 20 14.82 -3.60 1.97
N ARG A 21 14.60 -4.89 1.99
CA ARG A 21 15.53 -5.84 2.61
C ARG A 21 16.80 -5.93 1.78
N PRO A 22 17.99 -6.15 2.38
CA PRO A 22 19.24 -6.27 1.64
C PRO A 22 19.22 -7.37 0.57
N ASP A 23 18.69 -8.56 0.90
CA ASP A 23 18.57 -9.68 -0.05
C ASP A 23 17.69 -9.34 -1.27
N VAL A 24 16.65 -8.54 -1.06
CA VAL A 24 15.79 -8.02 -2.13
C VAL A 24 16.55 -7.00 -2.99
N TYR A 25 17.29 -6.09 -2.36
CA TYR A 25 18.09 -5.10 -3.08
C TYR A 25 19.20 -5.74 -3.92
N GLU A 26 19.90 -6.72 -3.36
CA GLU A 26 20.92 -7.48 -4.09
C GLU A 26 20.34 -8.16 -5.34
N ARG A 27 19.14 -8.72 -5.23
CA ARG A 27 18.47 -9.40 -6.35
C ARG A 27 17.95 -8.44 -7.41
N LEU A 28 17.41 -7.28 -7.01
CA LEU A 28 16.89 -6.27 -7.93
C LEU A 28 17.99 -5.45 -8.58
N GLY A 29 19.14 -5.33 -7.90
CA GLY A 29 20.19 -4.40 -8.29
C GLY A 29 19.80 -2.93 -8.08
N PRO A 30 20.58 -2.00 -8.68
CA PRO A 30 20.28 -0.57 -8.61
C PRO A 30 18.89 -0.26 -9.20
N ILE A 31 18.05 0.40 -8.42
CA ILE A 31 16.71 0.79 -8.84
C ILE A 31 16.77 2.17 -9.49
N ALA A 32 16.33 2.25 -10.74
CA ALA A 32 16.31 3.51 -11.49
C ALA A 32 15.51 4.60 -10.74
N GLY A 33 16.05 5.80 -10.72
CA GLY A 33 15.42 6.94 -10.05
C GLY A 33 15.52 6.91 -8.53
N THR A 34 16.43 6.11 -7.96
CA THR A 34 16.69 6.09 -6.52
C THR A 34 18.18 6.22 -6.22
N GLU A 35 18.47 6.73 -5.02
CA GLU A 35 19.81 6.80 -4.44
C GLU A 35 19.83 6.08 -3.10
N VAL A 36 20.87 5.29 -2.83
CA VAL A 36 21.09 4.67 -1.53
C VAL A 36 21.56 5.74 -0.55
N VAL A 37 20.78 6.02 0.47
CA VAL A 37 21.11 7.04 1.49
C VAL A 37 21.60 6.45 2.80
N ALA A 38 21.22 5.21 3.09
CA ALA A 38 21.69 4.46 4.25
C ALA A 38 21.55 2.96 4.04
N VAL A 39 22.41 2.21 4.70
CA VAL A 39 22.33 0.74 4.78
C VAL A 39 22.48 0.34 6.24
N ASP A 40 21.51 -0.40 6.75
CA ASP A 40 21.59 -1.05 8.04
C ASP A 40 21.46 -2.59 7.88
N PRO A 41 21.67 -3.39 8.92
CA PRO A 41 21.64 -4.85 8.81
C PRO A 41 20.33 -5.41 8.25
N ASP A 42 19.23 -4.70 8.45
CA ASP A 42 17.89 -5.18 8.11
C ASP A 42 17.29 -4.47 6.90
N ARG A 43 17.81 -3.29 6.53
CA ARG A 43 17.21 -2.45 5.49
C ARG A 43 18.24 -1.67 4.68
N VAL A 44 17.96 -1.56 3.38
CA VAL A 44 18.54 -0.58 2.47
C VAL A 44 17.55 0.57 2.32
N HIS A 45 17.98 1.76 2.63
CA HIS A 45 17.17 2.98 2.55
C HIS A 45 17.47 3.67 1.23
N LEU A 46 16.46 3.82 0.41
CA LEU A 46 16.52 4.46 -0.89
C LEU A 46 15.76 5.79 -0.83
N GLN A 47 16.37 6.83 -1.38
CA GLN A 47 15.74 8.12 -1.60
C GLN A 47 15.28 8.20 -3.07
N LEU A 48 14.03 8.57 -3.30
CA LEU A 48 13.56 8.88 -4.66
C LEU A 48 14.23 10.17 -5.14
N VAL A 49 14.73 10.19 -6.37
CA VAL A 49 15.22 11.42 -7.01
C VAL A 49 14.05 12.39 -7.24
N HIS A 50 14.39 13.67 -7.43
CA HIS A 50 13.40 14.75 -7.46
C HIS A 50 12.28 14.50 -8.49
N GLU A 51 12.62 13.97 -9.66
CA GLU A 51 11.69 13.71 -10.75
C GLU A 51 10.60 12.65 -10.41
N LEU A 52 10.89 11.76 -9.47
CA LEU A 52 9.96 10.72 -9.03
C LEU A 52 9.16 11.09 -7.77
N ARG A 53 9.42 12.26 -7.17
CA ARG A 53 8.72 12.68 -5.94
C ARG A 53 7.30 13.17 -6.17
N GLY A 54 6.92 13.43 -7.40
CA GLY A 54 5.63 14.04 -7.73
C GLY A 54 5.54 15.51 -7.29
N SER A 55 4.40 16.13 -7.52
CA SER A 55 4.13 17.55 -7.19
C SER A 55 4.01 17.81 -5.68
N GLY A 56 3.81 16.77 -4.87
CA GLY A 56 3.47 16.92 -3.46
C GLY A 56 1.99 17.18 -3.19
N ASP A 57 1.17 17.32 -4.23
CA ASP A 57 -0.26 17.54 -4.10
C ASP A 57 -1.00 16.25 -3.72
N PRO A 58 -2.07 16.33 -2.93
CA PRO A 58 -2.95 15.19 -2.69
C PRO A 58 -3.58 14.67 -3.98
N VAL A 59 -3.62 13.34 -4.14
CA VAL A 59 -4.24 12.69 -5.30
C VAL A 59 -5.47 11.88 -4.86
N PRO A 60 -6.54 11.80 -5.67
CA PRO A 60 -7.69 10.96 -5.37
C PRO A 60 -7.28 9.50 -5.16
N LEU A 61 -7.86 8.85 -4.15
CA LEU A 61 -7.63 7.45 -3.89
C LEU A 61 -8.62 6.59 -4.69
N ALA A 62 -8.13 5.90 -5.70
CA ALA A 62 -8.95 5.07 -6.58
C ALA A 62 -9.41 3.74 -5.95
N GLY A 63 -8.69 3.24 -4.94
CA GLY A 63 -9.02 1.99 -4.26
C GLY A 63 -7.93 1.56 -3.29
N VAL A 64 -8.21 0.52 -2.52
CA VAL A 64 -7.25 -0.08 -1.58
C VAL A 64 -7.09 -1.57 -1.85
N VAL A 65 -5.84 -2.02 -1.91
CA VAL A 65 -5.50 -3.42 -2.11
C VAL A 65 -4.75 -3.93 -0.88
N ILE A 66 -5.29 -4.96 -0.23
CA ILE A 66 -4.56 -5.69 0.82
C ILE A 66 -3.81 -6.85 0.19
N LEU A 67 -2.51 -6.90 0.44
CA LEU A 67 -1.64 -7.97 -0.02
C LEU A 67 -1.62 -9.11 0.99
N ARG A 68 -1.94 -10.32 0.53
CA ARG A 68 -1.82 -11.54 1.33
C ARG A 68 -0.76 -12.47 0.72
N ARG A 69 -0.27 -13.39 1.53
CA ARG A 69 0.83 -14.28 1.16
C ARG A 69 0.37 -15.72 1.11
N GLY A 70 1.01 -16.52 0.26
CA GLY A 70 1.05 -17.96 0.44
C GLY A 70 0.12 -18.78 -0.44
N LEU A 71 -0.56 -18.17 -1.39
CA LEU A 71 -1.25 -18.92 -2.44
C LEU A 71 -0.33 -19.12 -3.66
N PRO A 72 -0.44 -20.25 -4.37
CA PRO A 72 0.39 -20.53 -5.55
C PRO A 72 0.03 -19.66 -6.75
N ASP A 73 -1.20 -19.16 -6.79
CA ASP A 73 -1.73 -18.38 -7.89
C ASP A 73 -1.94 -16.92 -7.53
N ILE A 74 -1.97 -16.07 -8.57
CA ILE A 74 -2.27 -14.65 -8.44
C ILE A 74 -3.78 -14.48 -8.54
N GLU A 75 -4.44 -14.24 -7.42
CA GLU A 75 -5.86 -13.98 -7.34
C GLU A 75 -6.13 -12.57 -6.81
N LEU A 76 -6.85 -11.78 -7.61
CA LEU A 76 -7.30 -10.44 -7.22
C LEU A 76 -8.83 -10.41 -7.29
N TYR A 77 -9.45 -10.15 -6.16
CA TYR A 77 -10.90 -10.11 -6.06
C TYR A 77 -11.40 -8.97 -5.17
N ARG A 78 -12.56 -8.45 -5.53
CA ARG A 78 -13.24 -7.41 -4.77
C ARG A 78 -13.81 -7.99 -3.48
N VAL A 79 -13.75 -7.22 -2.40
CA VAL A 79 -14.24 -7.64 -1.09
C VAL A 79 -15.22 -6.63 -0.50
N GLU A 80 -16.14 -7.16 0.31
CA GLU A 80 -17.07 -6.35 1.05
C GLU A 80 -16.38 -5.57 2.18
N PRO A 81 -16.86 -4.35 2.53
CA PRO A 81 -16.28 -3.53 3.57
C PRO A 81 -16.09 -4.24 4.91
N SER A 82 -17.03 -5.07 5.34
CA SER A 82 -16.94 -5.79 6.60
C SER A 82 -15.78 -6.77 6.68
N ARG A 83 -15.51 -7.48 5.59
CA ARG A 83 -14.36 -8.39 5.48
C ARG A 83 -13.04 -7.62 5.43
N PHE A 84 -13.02 -6.53 4.69
CA PHE A 84 -11.86 -5.66 4.59
C PHE A 84 -11.47 -5.06 5.95
N LEU A 85 -12.45 -4.61 6.73
CA LEU A 85 -12.22 -4.07 8.07
C LEU A 85 -11.53 -5.08 9.00
N ALA A 86 -11.96 -6.35 8.96
CA ALA A 86 -11.34 -7.40 9.75
C ALA A 86 -9.86 -7.62 9.36
N GLU A 87 -9.57 -7.69 8.06
CA GLU A 87 -8.20 -7.86 7.55
C GLU A 87 -7.32 -6.65 7.87
N LEU A 88 -7.82 -5.44 7.63
CA LEU A 88 -7.04 -4.22 7.83
C LEU A 88 -6.79 -3.93 9.31
N PHE A 89 -7.74 -4.25 10.19
CA PHE A 89 -7.58 -4.07 11.63
C PHE A 89 -6.49 -4.97 12.21
N THR A 90 -6.29 -6.17 11.64
CA THR A 90 -5.22 -7.08 12.08
C THR A 90 -3.81 -6.60 11.69
N VAL A 91 -3.70 -5.80 10.63
CA VAL A 91 -2.42 -5.25 10.17
C VAL A 91 -2.21 -3.79 10.58
N SER A 92 -3.22 -3.17 11.20
CA SER A 92 -3.10 -1.81 11.71
C SER A 92 -2.25 -1.78 12.99
N PHE A 93 -1.55 -0.65 13.19
CA PHE A 93 -0.68 -0.48 14.35
C PHE A 93 -1.46 -0.57 15.66
N ASN A 94 -0.84 -1.18 16.68
CA ASN A 94 -1.33 -1.10 18.05
C ASN A 94 -1.28 0.34 18.53
N LEU A 95 -2.42 1.01 18.53
CA LEU A 95 -2.54 2.36 19.04
C LEU A 95 -2.65 2.34 20.57
N PRO A 96 -1.95 3.24 21.25
CA PRO A 96 -1.76 3.16 22.72
C PRO A 96 -3.03 3.43 23.51
N THR A 97 -4.01 4.15 22.96
CA THR A 97 -5.24 4.50 23.67
C THR A 97 -6.50 4.01 22.97
N ASP A 98 -7.57 3.77 23.76
CA ASP A 98 -8.88 3.39 23.24
C ASP A 98 -9.46 4.46 22.31
N ALA A 99 -9.26 5.73 22.65
CA ALA A 99 -9.74 6.85 21.83
C ALA A 99 -9.07 6.90 20.45
N GLU A 100 -7.79 6.55 20.36
CA GLU A 100 -7.07 6.44 19.09
C GLU A 100 -7.53 5.23 18.31
N ARG A 101 -7.76 4.09 18.96
CA ARG A 101 -8.31 2.90 18.32
C ARG A 101 -9.69 3.15 17.70
N VAL A 102 -10.58 3.81 18.45
CA VAL A 102 -11.92 4.17 17.95
C VAL A 102 -11.82 5.10 16.75
N ARG A 103 -10.97 6.14 16.82
CA ARG A 103 -10.76 7.06 15.69
C ARG A 103 -10.22 6.37 14.46
N ALA A 104 -9.21 5.49 14.64
CA ALA A 104 -8.64 4.72 13.55
C ALA A 104 -9.67 3.79 12.92
N PHE A 105 -10.45 3.06 13.74
CA PHE A 105 -11.50 2.18 13.26
C PHE A 105 -12.56 2.96 12.45
N THR A 106 -13.03 4.09 12.97
CA THR A 106 -13.99 4.95 12.25
C THR A 106 -13.42 5.43 10.91
N GLY A 107 -12.16 5.92 10.90
CA GLY A 107 -11.52 6.35 9.68
C GLY A 107 -11.33 5.24 8.64
N ILE A 108 -11.02 4.02 9.10
CA ILE A 108 -10.93 2.84 8.23
C ILE A 108 -12.31 2.44 7.70
N ALA A 109 -13.35 2.52 8.53
CA ALA A 109 -14.72 2.22 8.11
C ALA A 109 -15.23 3.22 7.05
N ASP A 110 -14.97 4.50 7.26
CA ASP A 110 -15.30 5.56 6.30
C ASP A 110 -14.55 5.36 4.96
N LEU A 111 -13.27 5.02 5.03
CA LEU A 111 -12.48 4.68 3.86
C LEU A 111 -13.04 3.47 3.11
N ALA A 112 -13.35 2.40 3.84
CA ALA A 112 -13.91 1.17 3.29
C ALA A 112 -15.28 1.37 2.61
N ALA A 113 -16.05 2.37 3.06
CA ALA A 113 -17.32 2.74 2.43
C ALA A 113 -17.16 3.64 1.19
N SER A 114 -15.99 4.26 1.02
CA SER A 114 -15.79 5.33 0.04
C SER A 114 -15.09 4.88 -1.24
N VAL A 115 -14.30 3.80 -1.20
CA VAL A 115 -13.51 3.33 -2.34
C VAL A 115 -13.61 1.82 -2.57
N PRO A 116 -13.37 1.33 -3.79
CA PRO A 116 -13.25 -0.10 -4.06
C PRO A 116 -12.16 -0.76 -3.22
N LEU A 117 -12.46 -1.95 -2.71
CA LEU A 117 -11.58 -2.71 -1.84
C LEU A 117 -11.25 -4.06 -2.46
N TRP A 118 -9.98 -4.42 -2.43
CA TRP A 118 -9.45 -5.61 -3.07
C TRP A 118 -8.58 -6.42 -2.13
N LEU A 119 -8.61 -7.73 -2.28
CA LEU A 119 -7.60 -8.64 -1.74
C LEU A 119 -6.79 -9.22 -2.88
N LEU A 120 -5.48 -9.18 -2.74
CA LEU A 120 -4.54 -9.78 -3.66
C LEU A 120 -3.78 -10.92 -2.97
N ASP A 121 -4.13 -12.14 -3.34
CA ASP A 121 -3.37 -13.32 -2.99
C ASP A 121 -2.28 -13.54 -4.04
N ARG A 122 -1.05 -13.80 -3.61
CA ARG A 122 0.07 -13.98 -4.53
C ARG A 122 1.17 -14.87 -3.95
N PRO A 123 1.90 -15.58 -4.81
CA PRO A 123 3.15 -16.22 -4.41
C PRO A 123 4.20 -15.16 -4.03
N LEU A 124 5.17 -15.58 -3.21
CA LEU A 124 6.30 -14.71 -2.80
C LEU A 124 7.52 -14.87 -3.73
N GLU A 125 7.26 -15.03 -5.00
CA GLU A 125 8.28 -15.25 -6.01
C GLU A 125 8.50 -13.98 -6.82
N PHE A 126 9.77 -13.60 -6.99
CA PHE A 126 10.13 -12.42 -7.78
C PHE A 126 9.66 -12.50 -9.22
N ASP A 127 9.75 -13.69 -9.80
CA ASP A 127 9.42 -13.95 -11.21
C ASP A 127 7.92 -13.77 -11.52
N THR A 128 7.09 -13.64 -10.47
CA THR A 128 5.66 -13.35 -10.60
C THR A 128 5.33 -11.87 -10.48
N LEU A 129 6.29 -11.02 -10.14
CA LEU A 129 6.04 -9.62 -9.78
C LEU A 129 5.41 -8.82 -10.92
N ASP A 130 5.93 -8.95 -12.14
CA ASP A 130 5.40 -8.26 -13.32
C ASP A 130 3.95 -8.66 -13.58
N ARG A 131 3.65 -9.96 -13.49
CA ARG A 131 2.28 -10.48 -13.64
C ARG A 131 1.33 -9.95 -12.56
N VAL A 132 1.83 -9.76 -11.33
CA VAL A 132 1.05 -9.16 -10.24
C VAL A 132 0.74 -7.70 -10.57
N VAL A 133 1.72 -6.93 -11.03
CA VAL A 133 1.55 -5.52 -11.42
C VAL A 133 0.56 -5.40 -12.58
N ASP A 134 0.73 -6.20 -13.63
CA ASP A 134 -0.16 -6.21 -14.79
C ASP A 134 -1.61 -6.53 -14.37
N ARG A 135 -1.79 -7.50 -13.46
CA ARG A 135 -3.10 -7.87 -12.95
C ARG A 135 -3.76 -6.73 -12.16
N LEU A 136 -2.98 -6.02 -11.34
CA LEU A 136 -3.45 -4.85 -10.59
C LEU A 136 -3.88 -3.72 -11.53
N ILE A 137 -3.05 -3.39 -12.50
CA ILE A 137 -3.34 -2.34 -13.49
C ILE A 137 -4.62 -2.68 -14.26
N ALA A 138 -4.69 -3.89 -14.82
CA ALA A 138 -5.83 -4.32 -15.61
C ALA A 138 -7.15 -4.36 -14.83
N THR A 139 -7.12 -4.60 -13.52
CA THR A 139 -8.34 -4.77 -12.73
C THR A 139 -8.74 -3.51 -11.99
N CYS A 140 -7.78 -2.77 -11.43
CA CYS A 140 -8.07 -1.65 -10.53
C CYS A 140 -8.10 -0.29 -11.26
N LEU A 141 -7.43 -0.18 -12.41
CA LEU A 141 -7.30 1.08 -13.17
C LEU A 141 -8.07 1.07 -14.50
N SER A 142 -8.71 -0.05 -14.85
CA SER A 142 -9.61 -0.07 -15.99
C SER A 142 -10.92 0.63 -15.62
N PRO A 143 -11.40 1.57 -16.45
CA PRO A 143 -12.64 2.32 -16.23
C PRO A 143 -13.88 1.42 -16.22
#